data_7de2c6dd82d7d66e5b65aa9846f908fc
#
_entry.id   7de2c6dd82d7d66e5b65aa9846f908fc
#
_cell.length_a   1.000
_cell.length_b   1.000
_cell.length_c   1.000
_cell.angle_alpha   90.00
_cell.angle_beta   90.00
_cell.angle_gamma   90.00
#
_symmetry.space_group_name_H-M   'P 1'
#
loop_
_entity.id
_entity.type
_entity.pdbx_description
1 polymer ?
#
loop_
_entity_poly.entity_id
_entity_poly.type
_entity_poly.pdbx_seq_one_letter_code
_entity_poly.pdbx_strand_id
1 'polypeptide(L)'
;MIKDRYGEDQLVLSNEDFYNDDVMGDRFSSYDIMKKIKSAKTFVAKVMSKKNSKIYVLKQLRNDQSKEKAIQEFQILSKLNHPNIIKYFKMFNEDGKIYFVKEYVDNGSLKNIKEAYNSIDKPIEVNTLWNIFMQCMAGLDYLHNNNIIHKNISLNNILMNENKVIKIDDIQFNQDPKEKSDDIREMGFVFRQLIPTNFQNRYPQEMIYIIQEMENNYKKQNSSKLLNEIMKHYIKSVAKVSSINAIFRCMSSFKVFSYPMNQNQQSFSENNTPVAFYYSKCLNTYLNQSGNPKDVIIFYNNFRNLLYKNSQVNNDVEIRPRQVLEFLLERLNRETGSNFQGASFSTQIMIFDEKRETAYQKFEDYFNKNFTSIISKYFVGKIKTKRLCNKCEGYVYSFNIHPFIEFDMEMSNVVRTDANGNIIDLNELANWFRAQNAQKKILSTDHKITCKFPQCNNQVTEHREFKQFHHLNQCLIISLNRGKNYNNTFEPKIPEILDLNYYLAQNAPYKTYSLVGLVRRFVDENQEEHFIAIYRDMQAKVWRISDREKVEIIKDPFSYKNGLVILVFYSAIIKIGQ
;
A
#
# COMPACT_ATOMS: atom_id res chain seq x y z
N MET A 1 -11.81 32.11 14.06
CA MET A 1 -11.61 30.97 13.13
C MET A 1 -10.74 31.45 11.98
N ILE A 2 -9.55 30.93 11.87
CA ILE A 2 -8.66 31.17 10.72
C ILE A 2 -8.75 29.90 9.88
N LYS A 3 -9.34 30.02 8.69
CA LYS A 3 -9.34 28.92 7.71
C LYS A 3 -7.93 28.77 7.19
N ASP A 4 -7.37 27.56 7.27
CA ASP A 4 -6.15 27.25 6.56
C ASP A 4 -6.41 27.13 5.03
N ARG A 5 -5.33 27.03 4.25
CA ARG A 5 -5.40 26.92 2.77
C ARG A 5 -6.17 25.70 2.25
N TYR A 6 -6.68 24.83 3.13
CA TYR A 6 -7.34 23.55 2.80
C TYR A 6 -8.79 23.48 3.27
N GLY A 7 -9.33 24.53 3.88
CA GLY A 7 -10.76 24.63 4.18
C GLY A 7 -11.25 23.79 5.36
N GLU A 8 -10.36 23.26 6.17
CA GLU A 8 -10.72 22.57 7.41
C GLU A 8 -10.83 23.57 8.56
N ASP A 9 -11.96 23.51 9.29
CA ASP A 9 -12.11 24.20 10.57
C ASP A 9 -11.18 23.54 11.60
N GLN A 10 -9.92 23.98 11.65
CA GLN A 10 -9.10 23.66 12.81
C GLN A 10 -9.68 24.42 14.00
N LEU A 11 -10.09 23.69 15.02
CA LEU A 11 -10.28 24.23 16.36
C LEU A 11 -8.94 24.84 16.79
N VAL A 12 -8.73 26.12 16.51
CA VAL A 12 -7.68 26.91 17.15
C VAL A 12 -8.17 27.11 18.58
N LEU A 13 -7.80 26.18 19.45
CA LEU A 13 -8.03 26.36 20.88
C LEU A 13 -7.30 27.64 21.27
N SER A 14 -8.03 28.59 21.84
CA SER A 14 -7.46 29.79 22.45
C SER A 14 -6.57 29.39 23.63
N ASN A 15 -5.67 30.27 24.07
CA ASN A 15 -4.95 30.02 25.33
C ASN A 15 -5.90 29.74 26.51
N GLU A 16 -7.09 30.34 26.53
CA GLU A 16 -8.12 30.13 27.55
C GLU A 16 -8.71 28.71 27.48
N ASP A 17 -8.83 28.10 26.31
CA ASP A 17 -9.31 26.72 26.15
C ASP A 17 -8.35 25.69 26.77
N PHE A 18 -7.05 26.03 26.87
CA PHE A 18 -6.06 25.20 27.56
C PHE A 18 -6.05 25.38 29.09
N TYR A 19 -6.70 26.45 29.60
CA TYR A 19 -6.81 26.69 31.03
C TYR A 19 -8.07 26.07 31.67
N ASN A 20 -9.01 25.60 30.83
CA ASN A 20 -10.24 25.00 31.31
C ASN A 20 -10.09 23.48 31.41
N ASP A 21 -9.93 22.94 32.61
CA ASP A 21 -9.75 21.50 32.88
C ASP A 21 -10.91 20.65 32.33
N ASP A 22 -12.10 21.23 32.10
CA ASP A 22 -13.29 20.54 31.57
C ASP A 22 -13.28 20.37 30.06
N VAL A 23 -12.53 21.17 29.28
CA VAL A 23 -12.48 21.08 27.82
C VAL A 23 -11.53 19.96 27.33
N MET A 24 -10.53 19.59 28.12
CA MET A 24 -9.54 18.57 27.76
C MET A 24 -10.01 17.14 28.08
N GLY A 25 -10.96 16.93 28.99
CA GLY A 25 -11.72 15.67 29.20
C GLY A 25 -10.94 14.41 29.55
N ASP A 26 -9.60 14.43 29.45
CA ASP A 26 -8.74 13.31 29.77
C ASP A 26 -8.03 13.55 31.11
N ARG A 27 -8.06 12.53 31.97
CA ARG A 27 -7.34 12.46 33.24
C ARG A 27 -6.41 11.25 33.21
N PHE A 28 -5.46 11.20 34.12
CA PHE A 28 -4.60 10.05 34.30
C PHE A 28 -5.43 8.75 34.49
N SER A 29 -6.55 8.87 35.23
CA SER A 29 -7.51 7.78 35.44
C SER A 29 -8.22 7.28 34.17
N SER A 30 -8.17 8.04 33.07
CA SER A 30 -8.71 7.62 31.76
C SER A 30 -7.84 6.58 31.05
N TYR A 31 -6.69 6.24 31.63
CA TYR A 31 -5.71 5.33 31.05
C TYR A 31 -5.35 4.21 32.03
N ASP A 32 -5.29 2.97 31.52
CA ASP A 32 -4.75 1.83 32.24
C ASP A 32 -3.26 1.68 31.92
N ILE A 33 -2.42 1.68 32.97
CA ILE A 33 -0.97 1.53 32.81
C ILE A 33 -0.67 0.06 32.50
N MET A 34 -0.20 -0.19 31.29
CA MET A 34 0.23 -1.53 30.86
C MET A 34 1.68 -1.84 31.29
N LYS A 35 2.58 -0.86 31.11
CA LYS A 35 4.01 -1.02 31.42
C LYS A 35 4.67 0.35 31.64
N LYS A 36 5.41 0.50 32.74
CA LYS A 36 6.29 1.66 32.93
C LYS A 36 7.56 1.48 32.06
N ILE A 37 7.90 2.54 31.31
CA ILE A 37 9.14 2.58 30.51
C ILE A 37 10.20 3.27 31.36
N LYS A 38 11.37 2.63 31.54
CA LYS A 38 12.44 3.20 32.36
C LYS A 38 12.92 4.52 31.74
N SER A 39 12.70 5.63 32.45
CA SER A 39 13.26 6.94 32.17
C SER A 39 13.99 7.43 33.42
N ALA A 40 15.18 8.00 33.26
CA ALA A 40 15.98 8.46 34.39
C ALA A 40 15.42 9.72 35.10
N LYS A 41 14.56 10.48 34.43
CA LYS A 41 14.18 11.83 34.89
C LYS A 41 12.68 12.13 34.88
N THR A 42 11.83 11.34 34.17
CA THR A 42 10.40 11.60 34.03
C THR A 42 9.59 10.31 34.00
N PHE A 43 8.32 10.38 34.36
CA PHE A 43 7.43 9.23 34.22
C PHE A 43 7.08 9.04 32.72
N VAL A 44 7.30 7.83 32.22
CA VAL A 44 6.89 7.40 30.88
C VAL A 44 6.26 6.02 30.99
N ALA A 45 5.07 5.85 30.43
CA ALA A 45 4.37 4.57 30.48
C ALA A 45 3.67 4.24 29.15
N LYS A 46 3.67 2.96 28.80
CA LYS A 46 2.73 2.39 27.83
C LYS A 46 1.37 2.27 28.51
N VAL A 47 0.35 2.85 27.91
CA VAL A 47 -1.00 2.90 28.47
C VAL A 47 -2.05 2.50 27.45
N MET A 48 -3.17 1.98 27.93
CA MET A 48 -4.36 1.74 27.12
C MET A 48 -5.46 2.74 27.51
N SER A 49 -6.02 3.43 26.53
CA SER A 49 -7.14 4.35 26.78
C SER A 49 -8.43 3.58 27.05
N LYS A 50 -9.11 3.86 28.17
CA LYS A 50 -10.40 3.26 28.51
C LYS A 50 -11.51 3.65 27.55
N LYS A 51 -11.39 4.81 26.88
CA LYS A 51 -12.39 5.33 25.95
C LYS A 51 -12.44 4.57 24.61
N ASN A 52 -11.28 4.15 24.07
CA ASN A 52 -11.20 3.58 22.72
C ASN A 52 -10.34 2.31 22.64
N SER A 53 -9.86 1.78 23.77
CA SER A 53 -8.99 0.60 23.88
C SER A 53 -7.70 0.65 23.06
N LYS A 54 -7.28 1.86 22.63
CA LYS A 54 -6.03 2.04 21.88
C LYS A 54 -4.86 2.24 22.83
N ILE A 55 -3.68 1.83 22.33
CA ILE A 55 -2.42 1.92 23.07
C ILE A 55 -1.71 3.23 22.73
N TYR A 56 -1.23 3.90 23.77
CA TYR A 56 -0.51 5.17 23.71
C TYR A 56 0.72 5.14 24.62
N VAL A 57 1.57 6.16 24.49
CA VAL A 57 2.59 6.49 25.47
C VAL A 57 2.15 7.74 26.24
N LEU A 58 2.13 7.63 27.55
CA LEU A 58 1.90 8.76 28.45
C LEU A 58 3.25 9.21 29.00
N LYS A 59 3.64 10.47 28.71
CA LYS A 59 4.89 11.09 29.17
C LYS A 59 4.56 12.27 30.06
N GLN A 60 5.00 12.22 31.31
CA GLN A 60 4.98 13.37 32.23
C GLN A 60 6.13 14.31 31.87
N LEU A 61 5.85 15.60 31.77
CA LEU A 61 6.88 16.62 31.61
C LEU A 61 7.65 16.85 32.92
N ARG A 62 8.81 17.48 32.81
CA ARG A 62 9.60 17.82 34.00
C ARG A 62 8.91 18.91 34.80
N ASN A 63 9.04 18.86 36.12
CA ASN A 63 8.42 19.81 37.01
C ASN A 63 8.98 21.24 36.93
N ASP A 64 10.13 21.44 36.27
CA ASP A 64 10.80 22.71 36.04
C ASP A 64 10.29 23.46 34.79
N GLN A 65 9.45 22.83 33.99
CA GLN A 65 8.87 23.42 32.78
C GLN A 65 7.56 24.16 33.13
N SER A 66 7.47 25.45 32.77
CA SER A 66 6.24 26.21 33.00
C SER A 66 5.08 25.68 32.13
N LYS A 67 3.85 25.85 32.61
CA LYS A 67 2.63 25.41 31.92
C LYS A 67 2.52 26.07 30.52
N GLU A 68 2.87 27.33 30.42
CA GLU A 68 2.80 28.12 29.18
C GLU A 68 3.76 27.57 28.12
N LYS A 69 4.99 27.23 28.52
CA LYS A 69 5.96 26.59 27.62
C LYS A 69 5.49 25.22 27.15
N ALA A 70 4.90 24.41 28.02
CA ALA A 70 4.36 23.12 27.66
C ALA A 70 3.19 23.21 26.66
N ILE A 71 2.32 24.22 26.81
CA ILE A 71 1.24 24.51 25.88
C ILE A 71 1.80 24.90 24.49
N GLN A 72 2.75 25.82 24.45
CA GLN A 72 3.40 26.23 23.19
C GLN A 72 4.08 25.05 22.49
N GLU A 73 4.80 24.22 23.25
CA GLU A 73 5.42 22.99 22.74
C GLU A 73 4.39 22.05 22.13
N PHE A 74 3.31 21.79 22.86
CA PHE A 74 2.24 20.91 22.37
C PHE A 74 1.55 21.46 21.13
N GLN A 75 1.27 22.76 21.06
CA GLN A 75 0.64 23.41 19.90
C GLN A 75 1.48 23.23 18.62
N ILE A 76 2.80 23.20 18.73
CA ILE A 76 3.70 22.96 17.60
C ILE A 76 3.73 21.45 17.27
N LEU A 77 3.99 20.60 18.28
CA LEU A 77 4.17 19.15 18.08
C LEU A 77 2.91 18.46 17.58
N SER A 78 1.72 18.89 18.03
CA SER A 78 0.45 18.30 17.62
C SER A 78 0.10 18.56 16.14
N LYS A 79 0.67 19.62 15.54
CA LYS A 79 0.48 19.96 14.11
C LYS A 79 1.42 19.20 13.18
N LEU A 80 2.46 18.56 13.72
CA LEU A 80 3.40 17.80 12.90
C LEU A 80 2.72 16.55 12.34
N ASN A 81 2.77 16.39 11.03
CA ASN A 81 2.17 15.27 10.33
C ASN A 81 3.15 14.70 9.28
N HIS A 82 4.04 13.83 9.73
CA HIS A 82 5.02 13.16 8.89
C HIS A 82 5.18 11.70 9.34
N PRO A 83 5.31 10.72 8.41
CA PRO A 83 5.42 9.29 8.77
C PRO A 83 6.61 8.97 9.67
N ASN A 84 7.68 9.76 9.62
CA ASN A 84 8.88 9.54 10.42
C ASN A 84 8.99 10.47 11.65
N ILE A 85 7.92 11.15 12.04
CA ILE A 85 7.83 11.94 13.27
C ILE A 85 6.75 11.33 14.16
N ILE A 86 7.04 11.25 15.48
CA ILE A 86 6.07 10.77 16.45
C ILE A 86 4.85 11.69 16.51
N LYS A 87 3.65 11.13 16.58
CA LYS A 87 2.41 11.91 16.65
C LYS A 87 2.04 12.21 18.09
N TYR A 88 1.70 13.46 18.37
CA TYR A 88 1.16 13.94 19.64
C TYR A 88 -0.34 14.11 19.51
N PHE A 89 -1.11 13.49 20.42
CA PHE A 89 -2.56 13.46 20.32
C PHE A 89 -3.23 14.39 21.29
N LYS A 90 -2.76 14.44 22.55
CA LYS A 90 -3.38 15.19 23.63
C LYS A 90 -2.35 15.65 24.66
N MET A 91 -2.73 16.69 25.38
CA MET A 91 -2.06 17.18 26.58
C MET A 91 -3.11 17.37 27.67
N PHE A 92 -2.79 17.04 28.92
CA PHE A 92 -3.61 17.38 30.07
C PHE A 92 -2.75 17.69 31.30
N ASN A 93 -3.33 18.41 32.24
CA ASN A 93 -2.72 18.73 33.53
C ASN A 93 -3.55 18.08 34.66
N GLU A 94 -2.89 17.35 35.54
CA GLU A 94 -3.51 16.74 36.71
C GLU A 94 -2.56 16.86 37.92
N ASP A 95 -3.03 17.38 39.04
CA ASP A 95 -2.26 17.61 40.25
C ASP A 95 -0.96 18.39 40.06
N GLY A 96 -1.00 19.42 39.19
CA GLY A 96 0.17 20.24 38.83
C GLY A 96 1.19 19.54 37.93
N LYS A 97 0.91 18.33 37.46
CA LYS A 97 1.76 17.58 36.54
C LYS A 97 1.18 17.61 35.13
N ILE A 98 2.02 17.91 34.15
CA ILE A 98 1.62 17.97 32.74
C ILE A 98 1.97 16.65 32.06
N TYR A 99 1.03 16.12 31.30
CA TYR A 99 1.16 14.87 30.58
C TYR A 99 0.93 15.06 29.07
N PHE A 100 1.79 14.45 28.26
CA PHE A 100 1.56 14.30 26.81
C PHE A 100 1.14 12.86 26.50
N VAL A 101 0.08 12.74 25.69
CA VAL A 101 -0.38 11.48 25.11
C VAL A 101 0.15 11.42 23.69
N LYS A 102 1.02 10.46 23.40
CA LYS A 102 1.66 10.33 22.11
C LYS A 102 1.60 8.92 21.55
N GLU A 103 1.95 8.78 20.28
CA GLU A 103 1.99 7.52 19.56
C GLU A 103 2.85 6.48 20.27
N TYR A 104 2.35 5.23 20.33
CA TYR A 104 3.12 4.09 20.81
C TYR A 104 3.81 3.39 19.63
N VAL A 105 5.10 3.14 19.76
CA VAL A 105 5.93 2.41 18.78
C VAL A 105 6.40 1.11 19.41
N ASP A 106 6.13 -0.02 18.77
CA ASP A 106 6.15 -1.36 19.40
C ASP A 106 7.51 -2.04 19.46
N ASN A 107 8.43 -1.74 18.54
CA ASN A 107 9.74 -2.42 18.47
C ASN A 107 10.89 -1.67 19.19
N GLY A 108 10.56 -0.59 19.88
CA GLY A 108 11.50 0.17 20.70
C GLY A 108 12.42 1.11 19.93
N SER A 109 13.55 1.50 20.56
CA SER A 109 14.49 2.48 20.01
C SER A 109 15.59 1.82 19.17
N LEU A 110 16.29 2.62 18.35
CA LEU A 110 17.47 2.16 17.60
C LEU A 110 18.58 1.65 18.53
N LYS A 111 18.60 2.10 19.79
CA LYS A 111 19.50 1.53 20.80
C LYS A 111 19.17 0.06 21.05
N ASN A 112 17.91 -0.28 21.25
CA ASN A 112 17.47 -1.67 21.47
C ASN A 112 17.79 -2.54 20.23
N ILE A 113 17.57 -2.00 19.03
CA ILE A 113 17.90 -2.69 17.77
C ILE A 113 19.40 -2.97 17.69
N LYS A 114 20.25 -1.97 17.94
CA LYS A 114 21.70 -2.12 17.97
C LYS A 114 22.14 -3.19 18.97
N GLU A 115 21.60 -3.14 20.19
CA GLU A 115 21.91 -4.11 21.24
C GLU A 115 21.50 -5.54 20.84
N ALA A 116 20.35 -5.71 20.18
CA ALA A 116 19.91 -7.01 19.67
C ALA A 116 20.84 -7.57 18.60
N TYR A 117 21.30 -6.74 17.64
CA TYR A 117 22.28 -7.19 16.64
C TYR A 117 23.65 -7.52 17.26
N ASN A 118 24.10 -6.71 18.21
CA ASN A 118 25.35 -6.95 18.91
C ASN A 118 25.32 -8.25 19.73
N SER A 119 24.19 -8.60 20.36
CA SER A 119 24.06 -9.83 21.18
C SER A 119 24.21 -11.13 20.37
N ILE A 120 24.02 -11.08 19.06
CA ILE A 120 24.16 -12.22 18.14
C ILE A 120 25.41 -12.10 17.25
N ASP A 121 26.26 -11.12 17.51
CA ASP A 121 27.49 -10.81 16.75
C ASP A 121 27.25 -10.71 15.22
N LYS A 122 26.15 -10.03 14.83
CA LYS A 122 25.79 -9.82 13.43
C LYS A 122 25.74 -8.34 13.10
N PRO A 123 26.25 -7.92 11.93
CA PRO A 123 26.06 -6.57 11.44
C PRO A 123 24.61 -6.35 11.00
N ILE A 124 24.12 -5.11 11.12
CA ILE A 124 22.85 -4.71 10.49
C ILE A 124 23.06 -4.74 8.97
N GLU A 125 22.13 -5.31 8.24
CA GLU A 125 22.20 -5.41 6.77
C GLU A 125 22.27 -4.04 6.09
N VAL A 126 23.08 -3.93 5.02
CA VAL A 126 23.31 -2.67 4.27
C VAL A 126 22.00 -2.02 3.84
N ASN A 127 21.07 -2.81 3.28
CA ASN A 127 19.77 -2.29 2.85
C ASN A 127 18.92 -1.80 4.02
N THR A 128 19.00 -2.47 5.17
CA THR A 128 18.31 -2.04 6.39
C THR A 128 18.89 -0.72 6.90
N LEU A 129 20.20 -0.54 6.87
CA LEU A 129 20.83 0.73 7.27
C LEU A 129 20.48 1.86 6.31
N TRP A 130 20.53 1.64 5.00
CA TRP A 130 20.09 2.66 4.05
C TRP A 130 18.64 3.08 4.29
N ASN A 131 17.76 2.11 4.57
CA ASN A 131 16.35 2.40 4.89
C ASN A 131 16.21 3.23 6.18
N ILE A 132 16.97 2.89 7.23
CA ILE A 132 16.99 3.67 8.48
C ILE A 132 17.50 5.09 8.20
N PHE A 133 18.62 5.24 7.50
CA PHE A 133 19.22 6.54 7.20
C PHE A 133 18.28 7.44 6.40
N MET A 134 17.64 6.87 5.36
CA MET A 134 16.70 7.59 4.51
C MET A 134 15.50 8.10 5.34
N GLN A 135 14.89 7.24 6.17
CA GLN A 135 13.74 7.61 6.99
C GLN A 135 14.11 8.63 8.09
N CYS A 136 15.27 8.49 8.73
CA CYS A 136 15.77 9.46 9.69
C CYS A 136 15.97 10.82 9.05
N MET A 137 16.62 10.86 7.90
CA MET A 137 16.87 12.12 7.19
C MET A 137 15.59 12.73 6.61
N ALA A 138 14.61 11.94 6.21
CA ALA A 138 13.30 12.43 5.77
C ALA A 138 12.55 13.12 6.91
N GLY A 139 12.52 12.51 8.10
CA GLY A 139 11.94 13.13 9.29
C GLY A 139 12.66 14.40 9.71
N LEU A 140 13.99 14.41 9.68
CA LEU A 140 14.80 15.58 9.99
C LEU A 140 14.61 16.71 8.97
N ASP A 141 14.57 16.40 7.68
CA ASP A 141 14.32 17.35 6.61
C ASP A 141 12.93 18.01 6.75
N TYR A 142 11.90 17.21 7.11
CA TYR A 142 10.58 17.73 7.41
C TYR A 142 10.60 18.74 8.56
N LEU A 143 11.29 18.44 9.67
CA LEU A 143 11.43 19.36 10.80
C LEU A 143 12.14 20.66 10.38
N HIS A 144 13.27 20.54 9.69
CA HIS A 144 14.07 21.68 9.25
C HIS A 144 13.33 22.59 8.25
N ASN A 145 12.51 22.01 7.36
CA ASN A 145 11.68 22.77 6.42
C ASN A 145 10.52 23.50 7.12
N ASN A 146 10.08 23.01 8.28
CA ASN A 146 9.11 23.70 9.16
C ASN A 146 9.78 24.60 10.21
N ASN A 147 11.09 24.90 10.05
CA ASN A 147 11.89 25.71 10.97
C ASN A 147 11.95 25.17 12.41
N ILE A 148 11.87 23.87 12.57
CA ILE A 148 11.97 23.18 13.86
C ILE A 148 13.36 22.52 13.93
N ILE A 149 14.10 22.79 15.01
CA ILE A 149 15.36 22.15 15.37
C ILE A 149 15.06 21.12 16.46
N HIS A 150 15.55 19.88 16.27
CA HIS A 150 15.23 18.75 17.16
C HIS A 150 15.94 18.85 18.51
N LYS A 151 17.23 19.19 18.51
CA LYS A 151 18.09 19.43 19.69
C LYS A 151 18.38 18.25 20.63
N ASN A 152 17.88 17.06 20.31
CA ASN A 152 18.02 15.85 21.16
C ASN A 152 18.07 14.56 20.35
N ILE A 153 18.80 14.57 19.23
CA ILE A 153 18.93 13.39 18.37
C ILE A 153 19.85 12.37 19.04
N SER A 154 19.35 11.16 19.21
CA SER A 154 20.09 10.03 19.80
C SER A 154 19.46 8.69 19.44
N LEU A 155 20.20 7.59 19.62
CA LEU A 155 19.67 6.23 19.44
C LEU A 155 18.45 5.93 20.32
N ASN A 156 18.27 6.61 21.44
CA ASN A 156 17.11 6.42 22.33
C ASN A 156 15.84 7.10 21.81
N ASN A 157 15.99 8.20 21.07
CA ASN A 157 14.91 9.06 20.61
C ASN A 157 14.48 8.78 19.16
N ILE A 158 15.09 7.79 18.54
CA ILE A 158 14.69 7.28 17.23
C ILE A 158 14.12 5.89 17.44
N LEU A 159 12.82 5.75 17.22
CA LEU A 159 12.08 4.51 17.45
C LEU A 159 11.83 3.80 16.13
N MET A 160 11.63 2.49 16.19
CA MET A 160 11.27 1.69 15.02
C MET A 160 10.10 0.78 15.36
N ASN A 161 9.09 0.73 14.48
CA ASN A 161 7.98 -0.20 14.66
C ASN A 161 8.29 -1.57 14.01
N GLU A 162 7.41 -2.55 14.21
CA GLU A 162 7.54 -3.89 13.63
C GLU A 162 7.59 -3.89 12.09
N ASN A 163 7.04 -2.87 11.44
CA ASN A 163 7.06 -2.71 9.99
C ASN A 163 8.32 -1.99 9.48
N LYS A 164 9.35 -1.82 10.34
CA LYS A 164 10.60 -1.11 10.07
C LYS A 164 10.40 0.38 9.73
N VAL A 165 9.30 0.98 10.17
CA VAL A 165 9.07 2.42 10.08
C VAL A 165 9.77 3.12 11.22
N ILE A 166 10.56 4.14 10.90
CA ILE A 166 11.28 4.98 11.86
C ILE A 166 10.38 6.13 12.32
N LYS A 167 10.42 6.42 13.61
CA LYS A 167 9.75 7.55 14.26
C LYS A 167 10.74 8.33 15.10
N ILE A 168 10.97 9.59 14.76
CA ILE A 168 11.79 10.52 15.55
C ILE A 168 10.93 11.09 16.66
N ASP A 169 11.43 11.03 17.89
CA ASP A 169 10.72 11.38 19.13
C ASP A 169 11.55 12.34 19.99
N ASP A 170 10.92 12.94 20.96
CA ASP A 170 11.55 13.76 22.02
C ASP A 170 12.23 15.04 21.51
N ILE A 171 11.55 15.77 20.60
CA ILE A 171 11.95 17.10 20.13
C ILE A 171 11.97 18.07 21.32
N GLN A 172 13.04 18.83 21.51
CA GLN A 172 13.20 19.75 22.64
C GLN A 172 13.01 21.22 22.22
N PHE A 173 12.13 21.93 22.92
CA PHE A 173 11.87 23.35 22.74
C PHE A 173 12.55 24.21 23.83
N ASN A 174 13.76 23.85 24.23
CA ASN A 174 14.53 24.68 25.16
C ASN A 174 15.21 25.86 24.44
N GLN A 175 15.71 26.83 25.22
CA GLN A 175 16.37 28.03 24.71
C GLN A 175 17.85 27.80 24.32
N ASP A 176 18.29 26.54 24.24
CA ASP A 176 19.65 26.20 23.88
C ASP A 176 19.95 26.68 22.43
N PRO A 177 20.99 27.49 22.19
CA PRO A 177 21.28 28.04 20.87
C PRO A 177 21.92 26.99 19.94
N LYS A 178 21.18 25.91 19.60
CA LYS A 178 21.59 24.95 18.59
C LYS A 178 21.08 25.37 17.21
N GLU A 179 21.87 25.07 16.20
CA GLU A 179 21.51 25.26 14.80
C GLU A 179 21.00 23.99 14.16
N LYS A 180 20.33 24.10 13.00
CA LYS A 180 19.94 22.94 12.17
C LYS A 180 21.12 22.03 11.83
N SER A 181 22.30 22.61 11.69
CA SER A 181 23.55 21.88 11.44
C SER A 181 23.97 20.96 12.60
N ASP A 182 23.67 21.34 13.85
CA ASP A 182 23.98 20.49 15.00
C ASP A 182 23.15 19.20 15.00
N ASP A 183 21.87 19.27 14.62
CA ASP A 183 21.03 18.09 14.43
C ASP A 183 21.62 17.15 13.36
N ILE A 184 22.18 17.70 12.27
CA ILE A 184 22.84 16.91 11.23
C ILE A 184 24.05 16.16 11.80
N ARG A 185 24.85 16.82 12.61
CA ARG A 185 26.02 16.23 13.25
C ARG A 185 25.60 15.11 14.22
N GLU A 186 24.60 15.36 15.05
CA GLU A 186 24.07 14.37 16.00
C GLU A 186 23.50 13.15 15.25
N MET A 187 22.82 13.36 14.12
CA MET A 187 22.35 12.28 13.26
C MET A 187 23.52 11.48 12.65
N GLY A 188 24.60 12.13 12.26
CA GLY A 188 25.85 11.47 11.83
C GLY A 188 26.40 10.55 12.91
N PHE A 189 26.45 11.00 14.16
CA PHE A 189 26.87 10.17 15.29
C PHE A 189 25.94 8.98 15.53
N VAL A 190 24.62 9.16 15.37
CA VAL A 190 23.65 8.05 15.44
C VAL A 190 23.97 7.01 14.36
N PHE A 191 24.17 7.43 13.12
CA PHE A 191 24.48 6.53 12.01
C PHE A 191 25.81 5.80 12.21
N ARG A 192 26.85 6.52 12.68
CA ARG A 192 28.14 5.91 13.02
C ARG A 192 28.00 4.79 14.05
N GLN A 193 27.20 5.03 15.07
CA GLN A 193 26.98 4.05 16.14
C GLN A 193 26.25 2.78 15.70
N LEU A 194 25.50 2.82 14.60
CA LEU A 194 24.81 1.65 14.04
C LEU A 194 25.75 0.74 13.22
N ILE A 195 26.94 1.25 12.85
CA ILE A 195 27.97 0.50 12.12
C ILE A 195 29.05 0.05 13.12
N PRO A 196 29.11 -1.23 13.51
CA PRO A 196 30.14 -1.73 14.38
C PRO A 196 31.53 -1.67 13.71
N THR A 197 32.56 -1.32 14.47
CA THR A 197 33.93 -1.13 13.96
C THR A 197 34.51 -2.41 13.34
N ASN A 198 34.22 -3.58 13.91
CA ASN A 198 34.65 -4.88 13.39
C ASN A 198 34.00 -5.28 12.05
N PHE A 199 32.91 -4.62 11.65
CA PHE A 199 32.21 -4.89 10.39
C PHE A 199 32.27 -3.73 9.40
N GLN A 200 33.03 -2.67 9.64
CA GLN A 200 33.04 -1.45 8.82
C GLN A 200 33.34 -1.73 7.34
N ASN A 201 34.22 -2.68 7.05
CA ASN A 201 34.59 -3.07 5.67
C ASN A 201 33.45 -3.77 4.89
N ARG A 202 32.35 -4.14 5.55
CA ARG A 202 31.18 -4.75 4.89
C ARG A 202 30.20 -3.71 4.35
N TYR A 203 30.40 -2.43 4.67
CA TYR A 203 29.50 -1.36 4.24
C TYR A 203 30.07 -0.59 3.07
N PRO A 204 29.22 -0.08 2.15
CA PRO A 204 29.65 0.72 1.03
C PRO A 204 30.45 1.95 1.47
N GLN A 205 31.50 2.29 0.73
CA GLN A 205 32.34 3.46 1.04
C GLN A 205 31.52 4.76 0.99
N GLU A 206 30.51 4.84 0.14
CA GLU A 206 29.58 5.97 0.04
C GLU A 206 28.81 6.19 1.34
N MET A 207 28.38 5.10 2.01
CA MET A 207 27.71 5.18 3.31
C MET A 207 28.65 5.76 4.38
N ILE A 208 29.87 5.28 4.41
CA ILE A 208 30.90 5.76 5.35
C ILE A 208 31.24 7.23 5.07
N TYR A 209 31.37 7.59 3.79
CA TYR A 209 31.65 8.97 3.37
C TYR A 209 30.51 9.93 3.80
N ILE A 210 29.24 9.58 3.57
CA ILE A 210 28.11 10.41 3.99
C ILE A 210 28.13 10.65 5.50
N ILE A 211 28.39 9.60 6.29
CA ILE A 211 28.50 9.72 7.75
C ILE A 211 29.63 10.69 8.13
N GLN A 212 30.80 10.56 7.51
CA GLN A 212 31.94 11.46 7.75
C GLN A 212 31.61 12.91 7.40
N GLU A 213 30.91 13.15 6.30
CA GLU A 213 30.46 14.48 5.91
C GLU A 213 29.49 15.08 6.94
N MET A 214 28.60 14.28 7.49
CA MET A 214 27.67 14.71 8.55
C MET A 214 28.39 15.03 9.86
N GLU A 215 29.42 14.28 10.21
CA GLU A 215 30.18 14.47 11.47
C GLU A 215 31.17 15.66 11.38
N ASN A 216 31.90 15.76 10.28
CA ASN A 216 33.06 16.68 10.16
C ASN A 216 32.77 17.97 9.40
N ASN A 217 31.84 17.90 8.41
CA ASN A 217 31.50 19.02 7.54
C ASN A 217 30.05 19.52 7.73
N TYR A 218 29.42 19.18 8.86
CA TYR A 218 28.01 19.43 9.16
C TYR A 218 27.55 20.87 8.92
N LYS A 219 28.36 21.88 9.18
CA LYS A 219 28.04 23.31 8.96
C LYS A 219 27.83 23.66 7.48
N LYS A 220 28.38 22.86 6.55
CA LYS A 220 28.22 23.02 5.09
C LYS A 220 27.12 22.16 4.51
N GLN A 221 26.50 21.32 5.34
CA GLN A 221 25.45 20.40 4.93
C GLN A 221 24.05 20.96 5.24
N ASN A 222 23.06 20.49 4.51
CA ASN A 222 21.66 20.65 4.89
C ASN A 222 20.92 19.31 4.74
N SER A 223 19.81 19.18 5.45
CA SER A 223 19.03 17.93 5.50
C SER A 223 18.53 17.50 4.13
N SER A 224 18.07 18.43 3.30
CA SER A 224 17.55 18.14 1.96
C SER A 224 18.61 17.60 1.00
N LYS A 225 19.83 18.17 1.05
CA LYS A 225 20.96 17.70 0.23
C LYS A 225 21.40 16.30 0.64
N LEU A 226 21.54 16.06 1.94
CA LEU A 226 21.92 14.75 2.49
C LEU A 226 20.86 13.70 2.22
N LEU A 227 19.59 14.05 2.38
CA LEU A 227 18.48 13.14 2.04
C LEU A 227 18.53 12.74 0.57
N ASN A 228 18.78 13.70 -0.35
CA ASN A 228 18.91 13.39 -1.77
C ASN A 228 20.08 12.45 -2.06
N GLU A 229 21.21 12.64 -1.40
CA GLU A 229 22.38 11.79 -1.58
C GLU A 229 22.13 10.38 -1.06
N ILE A 230 21.59 10.26 0.15
CA ILE A 230 21.22 8.95 0.73
C ILE A 230 20.19 8.25 -0.15
N MET A 231 19.20 8.98 -0.68
CA MET A 231 18.20 8.40 -1.58
C MET A 231 18.80 7.83 -2.86
N LYS A 232 19.77 8.50 -3.48
CA LYS A 232 20.45 7.96 -4.69
C LYS A 232 21.08 6.59 -4.43
N HIS A 233 21.76 6.44 -3.28
CA HIS A 233 22.41 5.19 -2.91
C HIS A 233 21.39 4.13 -2.47
N TYR A 234 20.39 4.56 -1.71
CA TYR A 234 19.30 3.70 -1.28
C TYR A 234 18.54 3.11 -2.47
N ILE A 235 18.20 3.92 -3.47
CA ILE A 235 17.50 3.48 -4.68
C ILE A 235 18.35 2.50 -5.48
N LYS A 236 19.65 2.74 -5.61
CA LYS A 236 20.58 1.77 -6.24
C LYS A 236 20.60 0.44 -5.49
N SER A 237 20.59 0.49 -4.14
CA SER A 237 20.61 -0.72 -3.31
C SER A 237 19.25 -1.43 -3.22
N VAL A 238 18.16 -0.70 -3.46
CA VAL A 238 16.77 -1.15 -3.33
C VAL A 238 16.01 -1.01 -4.65
N ALA A 239 16.66 -1.26 -5.78
CA ALA A 239 16.06 -1.22 -7.14
C ALA A 239 14.78 -2.08 -7.31
N LYS A 240 14.26 -2.66 -6.22
CA LYS A 240 13.18 -3.65 -6.16
C LYS A 240 11.80 -3.06 -5.80
N VAL A 241 11.57 -1.77 -6.04
CA VAL A 241 10.25 -1.12 -5.87
C VAL A 241 9.59 -0.73 -7.20
N SER A 242 10.19 -1.09 -8.33
CA SER A 242 9.67 -0.72 -9.65
C SER A 242 8.27 -1.30 -9.89
N SER A 243 8.00 -2.51 -9.40
CA SER A 243 6.69 -3.15 -9.45
C SER A 243 5.63 -2.39 -8.64
N ILE A 244 5.99 -1.90 -7.44
CA ILE A 244 5.08 -1.12 -6.58
C ILE A 244 4.78 0.22 -7.25
N ASN A 245 5.81 0.92 -7.73
CA ASN A 245 5.64 2.16 -8.48
C ASN A 245 4.72 1.96 -9.69
N ALA A 246 4.97 0.93 -10.49
CA ALA A 246 4.19 0.65 -11.68
C ALA A 246 2.71 0.39 -11.36
N ILE A 247 2.42 -0.43 -10.35
CA ILE A 247 1.04 -0.71 -9.91
C ILE A 247 0.36 0.55 -9.38
N PHE A 248 1.00 1.29 -8.47
CA PHE A 248 0.39 2.47 -7.86
C PHE A 248 0.09 3.56 -8.90
N ARG A 249 0.99 3.78 -9.88
CA ARG A 249 0.77 4.72 -10.99
C ARG A 249 -0.39 4.31 -11.88
N CYS A 250 -0.45 3.05 -12.31
CA CYS A 250 -1.57 2.58 -13.12
C CYS A 250 -2.89 2.62 -12.35
N MET A 251 -2.91 2.24 -11.08
CA MET A 251 -4.11 2.31 -10.23
C MET A 251 -4.60 3.76 -10.03
N SER A 252 -3.70 4.74 -9.99
CA SER A 252 -4.07 6.15 -9.88
C SER A 252 -4.87 6.67 -11.08
N SER A 253 -4.79 6.01 -12.23
CA SER A 253 -5.55 6.35 -13.44
C SER A 253 -7.04 5.99 -13.37
N PHE A 254 -7.46 5.18 -12.39
CA PHE A 254 -8.88 4.90 -12.16
C PHE A 254 -9.54 6.02 -11.37
N LYS A 255 -10.07 7.02 -12.06
CA LYS A 255 -10.68 8.20 -11.45
C LYS A 255 -11.74 7.85 -10.41
N VAL A 256 -12.65 6.92 -10.77
CA VAL A 256 -13.78 6.50 -9.90
C VAL A 256 -13.33 5.86 -8.58
N PHE A 257 -12.12 5.35 -8.53
CA PHE A 257 -11.50 4.74 -7.35
C PHE A 257 -10.57 5.71 -6.62
N SER A 258 -9.70 6.41 -7.37
CA SER A 258 -8.61 7.21 -6.81
C SER A 258 -9.10 8.47 -6.10
N TYR A 259 -10.16 9.12 -6.61
CA TYR A 259 -10.73 10.30 -5.94
C TYR A 259 -11.36 9.96 -4.58
N PRO A 260 -12.26 8.96 -4.45
CA PRO A 260 -12.77 8.57 -3.13
C PRO A 260 -11.68 8.12 -2.15
N MET A 261 -10.66 7.40 -2.62
CA MET A 261 -9.53 7.01 -1.77
C MET A 261 -8.76 8.22 -1.25
N ASN A 262 -8.55 9.23 -2.10
CA ASN A 262 -7.86 10.46 -1.71
C ASN A 262 -8.71 11.33 -0.76
N GLN A 263 -10.02 11.44 -1.00
CA GLN A 263 -10.94 12.18 -0.13
C GLN A 263 -11.04 11.58 1.28
N ASN A 264 -11.01 10.25 1.38
CA ASN A 264 -11.07 9.54 2.66
C ASN A 264 -9.70 9.37 3.33
N GLN A 265 -8.65 10.05 2.87
CA GLN A 265 -7.28 9.90 3.36
C GLN A 265 -7.16 10.07 4.88
N GLN A 266 -7.93 10.97 5.48
CA GLN A 266 -7.89 11.22 6.93
C GLN A 266 -8.50 10.09 7.77
N SER A 267 -9.36 9.26 7.19
CA SER A 267 -9.94 8.09 7.87
C SER A 267 -8.95 6.93 8.00
N PHE A 268 -7.87 6.93 7.22
CA PHE A 268 -6.87 5.88 7.23
C PHE A 268 -5.74 6.17 8.22
N SER A 269 -5.29 5.13 8.91
CA SER A 269 -4.21 5.23 9.89
C SER A 269 -3.14 4.16 9.65
N GLU A 270 -1.89 4.51 9.94
CA GLU A 270 -0.75 3.61 9.79
C GLU A 270 -0.90 2.32 10.61
N ASN A 271 -1.52 2.40 11.79
CA ASN A 271 -1.67 1.25 12.68
C ASN A 271 -2.84 0.32 12.33
N ASN A 272 -3.97 0.88 11.88
CA ASN A 272 -5.18 0.08 11.67
C ASN A 272 -5.42 -0.26 10.19
N THR A 273 -5.08 0.66 9.29
CA THR A 273 -5.31 0.56 7.85
C THR A 273 -4.05 0.93 7.06
N PRO A 274 -2.90 0.25 7.31
CA PRO A 274 -1.60 0.69 6.83
C PRO A 274 -1.49 0.75 5.32
N VAL A 275 -2.09 -0.20 4.58
CA VAL A 275 -2.01 -0.22 3.12
C VAL A 275 -2.86 0.91 2.52
N ALA A 276 -4.08 1.13 3.02
CA ALA A 276 -4.92 2.24 2.61
C ALA A 276 -4.26 3.59 2.93
N PHE A 277 -3.61 3.69 4.09
CA PHE A 277 -2.85 4.87 4.51
C PHE A 277 -1.71 5.18 3.53
N TYR A 278 -0.79 4.25 3.28
CA TYR A 278 0.35 4.48 2.39
C TYR A 278 -0.09 4.72 0.96
N TYR A 279 -1.07 3.96 0.47
CA TYR A 279 -1.57 4.13 -0.88
C TYR A 279 -2.25 5.50 -1.08
N SER A 280 -3.09 5.95 -0.14
CA SER A 280 -3.75 7.25 -0.21
C SER A 280 -2.76 8.42 -0.18
N LYS A 281 -1.67 8.31 0.60
CA LYS A 281 -0.57 9.30 0.61
C LYS A 281 0.13 9.40 -0.76
N CYS A 282 0.40 8.26 -1.40
CA CYS A 282 0.91 8.25 -2.77
C CYS A 282 -0.08 8.89 -3.76
N LEU A 283 -1.37 8.56 -3.67
CA LEU A 283 -2.41 9.17 -4.50
C LEU A 283 -2.47 10.68 -4.36
N ASN A 284 -2.39 11.20 -3.14
CA ASN A 284 -2.38 12.64 -2.90
C ASN A 284 -1.24 13.33 -3.66
N THR A 285 -0.04 12.75 -3.63
CA THR A 285 1.11 13.26 -4.39
C THR A 285 0.89 13.19 -5.91
N TYR A 286 0.29 12.10 -6.41
CA TYR A 286 0.04 11.94 -7.84
C TYR A 286 -1.06 12.86 -8.38
N LEU A 287 -2.14 13.03 -7.61
CA LEU A 287 -3.31 13.79 -8.05
C LEU A 287 -3.14 15.30 -7.82
N ASN A 288 -2.58 15.73 -6.71
CA ASN A 288 -2.55 17.13 -6.33
C ASN A 288 -1.24 17.84 -6.67
N GLN A 289 -0.20 17.11 -7.08
CA GLN A 289 1.16 17.62 -7.31
C GLN A 289 1.73 18.44 -6.13
N SER A 290 1.06 18.34 -4.96
CA SER A 290 1.37 19.13 -3.76
C SER A 290 2.23 18.36 -2.75
N GLY A 291 2.41 17.05 -2.94
CA GLY A 291 3.25 16.21 -2.09
C GLY A 291 4.73 16.26 -2.49
N ASN A 292 5.61 16.05 -1.53
CA ASN A 292 7.02 15.88 -1.81
C ASN A 292 7.24 14.51 -2.51
N PRO A 293 7.82 14.45 -3.71
CA PRO A 293 8.11 13.18 -4.40
C PRO A 293 8.94 12.19 -3.55
N LYS A 294 9.74 12.70 -2.63
CA LYS A 294 10.55 11.90 -1.70
C LYS A 294 9.69 11.07 -0.74
N ASP A 295 8.54 11.60 -0.33
CA ASP A 295 7.64 10.89 0.59
C ASP A 295 7.05 9.64 -0.07
N VAL A 296 6.84 9.66 -1.38
CA VAL A 296 6.34 8.51 -2.15
C VAL A 296 7.26 7.29 -2.01
N ILE A 297 8.58 7.49 -2.01
CA ILE A 297 9.55 6.40 -1.87
C ILE A 297 9.47 5.80 -0.46
N ILE A 298 9.26 6.63 0.56
CA ILE A 298 9.06 6.16 1.94
C ILE A 298 7.82 5.27 2.00
N PHE A 299 6.73 5.70 1.38
CA PHE A 299 5.49 4.93 1.36
C PHE A 299 5.63 3.62 0.58
N TYR A 300 6.36 3.60 -0.53
CA TYR A 300 6.67 2.35 -1.26
C TYR A 300 7.44 1.36 -0.39
N ASN A 301 8.43 1.83 0.36
CA ASN A 301 9.21 0.96 1.21
C ASN A 301 8.41 0.41 2.40
N ASN A 302 7.58 1.25 3.00
CA ASN A 302 6.70 0.81 4.08
C ASN A 302 5.67 -0.20 3.56
N PHE A 303 5.09 0.04 2.39
CA PHE A 303 4.23 -0.93 1.73
C PHE A 303 4.97 -2.23 1.39
N ARG A 304 6.19 -2.15 0.87
CA ARG A 304 7.03 -3.31 0.59
C ARG A 304 7.31 -4.14 1.85
N ASN A 305 7.64 -3.49 2.96
CA ASN A 305 7.87 -4.18 4.23
C ASN A 305 6.62 -4.92 4.71
N LEU A 306 5.43 -4.31 4.56
CA LEU A 306 4.15 -4.97 4.86
C LEU A 306 3.92 -6.19 3.96
N LEU A 307 4.24 -6.08 2.68
CA LEU A 307 4.07 -7.14 1.71
C LEU A 307 5.00 -8.32 2.04
N TYR A 308 6.28 -8.07 2.33
CA TYR A 308 7.22 -9.13 2.72
C TYR A 308 6.85 -9.79 4.05
N LYS A 309 6.37 -9.03 5.04
CA LYS A 309 5.89 -9.60 6.31
C LYS A 309 4.72 -10.56 6.12
N ASN A 310 3.88 -10.33 5.10
CA ASN A 310 2.68 -11.12 4.84
C ASN A 310 2.84 -12.16 3.71
N SER A 311 3.95 -12.13 2.98
CA SER A 311 4.30 -13.12 1.96
C SER A 311 5.51 -13.91 2.42
N GLN A 312 5.55 -15.21 2.15
CA GLN A 312 6.72 -16.06 2.44
C GLN A 312 7.88 -15.82 1.44
N VAL A 313 7.93 -14.65 0.80
CA VAL A 313 8.95 -14.30 -0.21
C VAL A 313 10.19 -13.75 0.47
N ASN A 314 11.36 -14.23 0.09
CA ASN A 314 12.64 -13.72 0.59
C ASN A 314 12.85 -12.25 0.18
N ASN A 315 13.33 -11.42 1.10
CA ASN A 315 13.52 -9.97 0.94
C ASN A 315 14.46 -9.55 -0.21
N ASP A 316 15.21 -10.49 -0.78
CA ASP A 316 16.22 -10.24 -1.81
C ASP A 316 15.70 -10.36 -3.25
N VAL A 317 14.46 -10.80 -3.43
CA VAL A 317 13.84 -10.98 -4.75
C VAL A 317 12.88 -9.84 -5.06
N GLU A 318 12.93 -9.29 -6.27
CA GLU A 318 11.91 -8.32 -6.69
C GLU A 318 10.53 -8.98 -6.74
N ILE A 319 9.55 -8.32 -6.11
CA ILE A 319 8.18 -8.82 -6.09
C ILE A 319 7.54 -8.53 -7.45
N ARG A 320 6.92 -9.53 -8.02
CA ARG A 320 6.24 -9.39 -9.30
C ARG A 320 5.02 -8.46 -9.20
N PRO A 321 4.73 -7.63 -10.21
CA PRO A 321 3.58 -6.72 -10.21
C PRO A 321 2.24 -7.41 -9.90
N ARG A 322 2.05 -8.64 -10.35
CA ARG A 322 0.86 -9.43 -10.00
C ARG A 322 0.72 -9.62 -8.49
N GLN A 323 1.81 -9.99 -7.81
CA GLN A 323 1.80 -10.20 -6.34
C GLN A 323 1.54 -8.88 -5.59
N VAL A 324 2.12 -7.77 -6.08
CA VAL A 324 1.84 -6.42 -5.55
C VAL A 324 0.36 -6.10 -5.70
N LEU A 325 -0.21 -6.36 -6.88
CA LEU A 325 -1.61 -6.10 -7.18
C LEU A 325 -2.55 -6.95 -6.30
N GLU A 326 -2.30 -8.24 -6.19
CA GLU A 326 -3.08 -9.16 -5.33
C GLU A 326 -3.07 -8.68 -3.88
N PHE A 327 -1.88 -8.40 -3.35
CA PHE A 327 -1.72 -7.91 -1.98
C PHE A 327 -2.44 -6.57 -1.76
N LEU A 328 -2.25 -5.61 -2.67
CA LEU A 328 -2.88 -4.30 -2.60
C LEU A 328 -4.41 -4.42 -2.58
N LEU A 329 -5.00 -5.14 -3.53
CA LEU A 329 -6.44 -5.26 -3.66
C LEU A 329 -7.06 -6.03 -2.47
N GLU A 330 -6.43 -7.13 -2.03
CA GLU A 330 -6.91 -7.90 -0.87
C GLU A 330 -6.84 -7.08 0.43
N ARG A 331 -5.75 -6.35 0.65
CA ARG A 331 -5.60 -5.51 1.85
C ARG A 331 -6.55 -4.31 1.83
N LEU A 332 -6.68 -3.62 0.70
CA LEU A 332 -7.65 -2.54 0.56
C LEU A 332 -9.09 -3.04 0.73
N ASN A 333 -9.41 -4.24 0.26
CA ASN A 333 -10.72 -4.85 0.48
C ASN A 333 -11.02 -4.99 1.98
N ARG A 334 -10.07 -5.46 2.78
CA ARG A 334 -10.21 -5.61 4.23
C ARG A 334 -10.21 -4.28 4.97
N GLU A 335 -9.33 -3.37 4.59
CA GLU A 335 -9.10 -2.10 5.31
C GLU A 335 -10.17 -1.04 5.01
N THR A 336 -10.91 -1.16 3.90
CA THR A 336 -11.97 -0.21 3.51
C THR A 336 -13.39 -0.78 3.61
N GLY A 337 -13.54 -2.05 3.97
CA GLY A 337 -14.84 -2.69 4.20
C GLY A 337 -15.41 -2.38 5.58
N SER A 338 -16.74 -2.35 5.70
CA SER A 338 -17.43 -2.11 6.97
C SER A 338 -17.19 -3.22 8.02
N ASN A 339 -16.85 -4.42 7.57
CA ASN A 339 -16.47 -5.55 8.41
C ASN A 339 -15.00 -5.90 8.14
N PHE A 340 -14.10 -5.64 9.09
CA PHE A 340 -12.67 -5.98 9.00
C PHE A 340 -12.37 -7.48 8.77
N GLN A 341 -13.38 -8.35 8.80
CA GLN A 341 -13.32 -9.79 8.50
C GLN A 341 -13.81 -10.13 7.08
N GLY A 342 -13.79 -9.18 6.14
CA GLY A 342 -14.30 -9.37 4.79
C GLY A 342 -13.83 -10.68 4.14
N ALA A 343 -14.75 -11.35 3.45
CA ALA A 343 -14.46 -12.60 2.76
C ALA A 343 -13.33 -12.41 1.73
N SER A 344 -12.44 -13.39 1.63
CA SER A 344 -11.34 -13.37 0.65
C SER A 344 -11.89 -13.49 -0.77
N PHE A 345 -11.24 -12.85 -1.75
CA PHE A 345 -11.57 -12.99 -3.17
C PHE A 345 -11.38 -14.41 -3.71
N SER A 346 -10.69 -15.30 -2.99
CA SER A 346 -10.55 -16.71 -3.34
C SER A 346 -11.79 -17.56 -3.00
N THR A 347 -12.80 -16.98 -2.34
CA THR A 347 -14.00 -17.71 -1.92
C THR A 347 -14.87 -18.07 -3.12
N GLN A 348 -15.06 -19.37 -3.37
CA GLN A 348 -16.03 -19.88 -4.33
C GLN A 348 -17.38 -20.07 -3.65
N ILE A 349 -18.42 -19.44 -4.20
CA ILE A 349 -19.77 -19.51 -3.67
C ILE A 349 -20.57 -20.51 -4.52
N MET A 350 -20.93 -21.65 -3.93
CA MET A 350 -21.72 -22.69 -4.59
C MET A 350 -23.19 -22.57 -4.20
N ILE A 351 -24.07 -22.38 -5.19
CA ILE A 351 -25.52 -22.27 -5.00
C ILE A 351 -26.21 -23.39 -5.75
N PHE A 352 -26.93 -24.21 -5.01
CA PHE A 352 -27.72 -25.30 -5.54
C PHE A 352 -29.14 -24.81 -5.81
N ASP A 353 -29.41 -24.39 -7.05
CA ASP A 353 -30.74 -24.00 -7.49
C ASP A 353 -30.92 -24.33 -8.97
N GLU A 354 -32.11 -24.85 -9.32
CA GLU A 354 -32.46 -25.18 -10.70
C GLU A 354 -32.80 -23.94 -11.51
N LYS A 355 -33.21 -22.86 -10.84
CA LYS A 355 -33.50 -21.56 -11.49
C LYS A 355 -32.29 -20.64 -11.43
N ARG A 356 -31.81 -20.25 -12.60
CA ARG A 356 -30.66 -19.36 -12.75
C ARG A 356 -30.83 -18.03 -11.99
N GLU A 357 -32.00 -17.43 -12.10
CA GLU A 357 -32.35 -16.14 -11.50
C GLU A 357 -32.30 -16.20 -9.98
N THR A 358 -32.88 -17.27 -9.40
CA THR A 358 -32.85 -17.49 -7.95
C THR A 358 -31.43 -17.75 -7.44
N ALA A 359 -30.65 -18.54 -8.17
CA ALA A 359 -29.24 -18.77 -7.82
C ALA A 359 -28.43 -17.46 -7.83
N TYR A 360 -28.66 -16.60 -8.82
CA TYR A 360 -27.98 -15.30 -8.94
C TYR A 360 -28.41 -14.36 -7.81
N GLN A 361 -29.71 -14.28 -7.49
CA GLN A 361 -30.20 -13.44 -6.40
C GLN A 361 -29.57 -13.84 -5.04
N LYS A 362 -29.56 -15.11 -4.72
CA LYS A 362 -28.91 -15.64 -3.51
C LYS A 362 -27.42 -15.30 -3.46
N PHE A 363 -26.76 -15.33 -4.62
CA PHE A 363 -25.37 -14.90 -4.73
C PHE A 363 -25.20 -13.40 -4.47
N GLU A 364 -26.05 -12.55 -5.08
CA GLU A 364 -26.01 -11.09 -4.89
C GLU A 364 -26.26 -10.72 -3.42
N ASP A 365 -27.23 -11.35 -2.77
CA ASP A 365 -27.53 -11.11 -1.35
C ASP A 365 -26.32 -11.45 -0.48
N TYR A 366 -25.68 -12.59 -0.75
CA TYR A 366 -24.43 -12.96 -0.06
C TYR A 366 -23.31 -11.97 -0.35
N PHE A 367 -23.10 -11.60 -1.62
CA PHE A 367 -22.06 -10.70 -2.04
C PHE A 367 -22.23 -9.32 -1.39
N ASN A 368 -23.40 -8.73 -1.46
CA ASN A 368 -23.68 -7.42 -0.91
C ASN A 368 -23.55 -7.36 0.61
N LYS A 369 -23.80 -8.47 1.30
CA LYS A 369 -23.62 -8.58 2.74
C LYS A 369 -22.14 -8.66 3.15
N ASN A 370 -21.29 -9.34 2.37
CA ASN A 370 -19.93 -9.71 2.77
C ASN A 370 -18.85 -8.88 2.10
N PHE A 371 -19.16 -8.18 1.00
CA PHE A 371 -18.20 -7.40 0.19
C PHE A 371 -18.64 -5.94 0.09
N THR A 372 -18.31 -5.14 1.10
CA THR A 372 -18.74 -3.73 1.25
C THR A 372 -17.63 -2.72 1.01
N SER A 373 -16.46 -3.18 0.58
CA SER A 373 -15.29 -2.33 0.39
C SER A 373 -15.34 -1.48 -0.89
N ILE A 374 -14.47 -0.49 -0.96
CA ILE A 374 -14.23 0.28 -2.19
C ILE A 374 -13.73 -0.62 -3.34
N ILE A 375 -13.00 -1.70 -3.02
CA ILE A 375 -12.51 -2.64 -4.03
C ILE A 375 -13.68 -3.48 -4.57
N SER A 376 -14.54 -4.01 -3.71
CA SER A 376 -15.71 -4.76 -4.15
C SER A 376 -16.65 -3.91 -5.01
N LYS A 377 -16.74 -2.62 -4.69
CA LYS A 377 -17.59 -1.67 -5.43
C LYS A 377 -17.11 -1.40 -6.84
N TYR A 378 -15.79 -1.30 -7.09
CA TYR A 378 -15.27 -0.81 -8.35
C TYR A 378 -14.48 -1.83 -9.18
N PHE A 379 -13.95 -2.91 -8.57
CA PHE A 379 -13.04 -3.84 -9.26
C PHE A 379 -13.62 -5.23 -9.45
N VAL A 380 -14.46 -5.70 -8.53
CA VAL A 380 -14.85 -7.11 -8.52
C VAL A 380 -15.72 -7.48 -9.71
N GLY A 381 -15.20 -8.32 -10.57
CA GLY A 381 -15.93 -9.03 -11.61
C GLY A 381 -16.54 -10.34 -11.09
N LYS A 382 -17.58 -10.80 -11.74
CA LYS A 382 -18.35 -12.01 -11.40
C LYS A 382 -18.34 -12.98 -12.56
N ILE A 383 -17.86 -14.20 -12.34
CA ILE A 383 -17.85 -15.29 -13.31
C ILE A 383 -18.83 -16.35 -12.85
N LYS A 384 -19.82 -16.63 -13.67
CA LYS A 384 -20.78 -17.70 -13.46
C LYS A 384 -20.25 -18.98 -14.10
N THR A 385 -20.27 -20.08 -13.34
CA THR A 385 -19.97 -21.41 -13.82
C THR A 385 -21.22 -22.28 -13.67
N LYS A 386 -21.69 -22.89 -14.76
CA LYS A 386 -22.72 -23.93 -14.76
C LYS A 386 -22.02 -25.27 -14.90
N ARG A 387 -22.25 -26.18 -13.96
CA ARG A 387 -21.72 -27.53 -13.99
C ARG A 387 -22.88 -28.50 -14.14
N LEU A 388 -22.87 -29.30 -15.22
CA LEU A 388 -23.92 -30.27 -15.57
C LEU A 388 -23.43 -31.67 -15.26
N CYS A 389 -24.23 -32.43 -14.53
CA CYS A 389 -24.01 -33.85 -14.30
C CYS A 389 -24.46 -34.66 -15.52
N ASN A 390 -23.57 -35.51 -16.09
CA ASN A 390 -23.90 -36.33 -17.27
C ASN A 390 -24.89 -37.49 -16.94
N LYS A 391 -25.12 -37.82 -15.65
CA LYS A 391 -25.95 -38.94 -15.26
C LYS A 391 -27.41 -38.56 -14.98
N CYS A 392 -27.63 -37.48 -14.22
CA CYS A 392 -28.97 -37.07 -13.82
C CYS A 392 -29.44 -35.78 -14.51
N GLU A 393 -28.62 -35.23 -15.40
CA GLU A 393 -28.85 -33.96 -16.08
C GLU A 393 -29.08 -32.77 -15.14
N GLY A 394 -28.95 -33.01 -13.84
CA GLY A 394 -28.99 -31.96 -12.84
C GLY A 394 -27.79 -31.04 -12.99
N TYR A 395 -27.97 -29.76 -12.71
CA TYR A 395 -26.92 -28.78 -12.80
C TYR A 395 -26.81 -27.91 -11.55
N VAL A 396 -25.62 -27.41 -11.31
CA VAL A 396 -25.33 -26.49 -10.21
C VAL A 396 -24.66 -25.25 -10.75
N TYR A 397 -25.01 -24.11 -10.18
CA TYR A 397 -24.34 -22.85 -10.42
C TYR A 397 -23.30 -22.59 -9.34
N SER A 398 -22.17 -22.07 -9.75
CA SER A 398 -21.21 -21.45 -8.84
C SER A 398 -20.81 -20.09 -9.38
N PHE A 399 -20.47 -19.18 -8.46
CA PHE A 399 -20.06 -17.85 -8.79
C PHE A 399 -18.68 -17.60 -8.18
N ASN A 400 -17.74 -17.20 -9.02
CA ASN A 400 -16.42 -16.79 -8.60
C ASN A 400 -16.32 -15.28 -8.74
N ILE A 401 -15.68 -14.65 -7.76
CA ILE A 401 -15.42 -13.23 -7.75
C ILE A 401 -13.94 -12.99 -8.01
N HIS A 402 -13.65 -12.02 -8.85
CA HIS A 402 -12.29 -11.70 -9.24
C HIS A 402 -12.08 -10.19 -9.23
N PRO A 403 -11.10 -9.67 -8.47
CA PRO A 403 -10.75 -8.25 -8.50
C PRO A 403 -9.94 -7.88 -9.75
N PHE A 404 -9.41 -8.86 -10.46
CA PHE A 404 -8.80 -8.75 -11.78
C PHE A 404 -8.92 -10.08 -12.54
N ILE A 405 -8.76 -10.05 -13.85
CA ILE A 405 -8.84 -11.24 -14.72
C ILE A 405 -7.43 -11.68 -15.08
N GLU A 406 -7.18 -12.98 -15.07
CA GLU A 406 -5.93 -13.55 -15.54
C GLU A 406 -6.12 -14.33 -16.83
N PHE A 407 -5.30 -14.05 -17.83
CA PHE A 407 -5.16 -14.82 -19.04
C PHE A 407 -3.83 -15.56 -19.05
N ASP A 408 -3.88 -16.87 -19.19
CA ASP A 408 -2.70 -17.73 -19.32
C ASP A 408 -2.15 -17.67 -20.74
N MET A 409 -1.03 -16.98 -20.92
CA MET A 409 -0.42 -16.80 -22.24
C MET A 409 0.12 -18.09 -22.85
N GLU A 410 0.36 -19.14 -22.08
CA GLU A 410 0.74 -20.46 -22.60
C GLU A 410 -0.37 -21.05 -23.49
N MET A 411 -1.62 -20.64 -23.25
CA MET A 411 -2.76 -21.03 -24.08
C MET A 411 -2.74 -20.44 -25.50
N SER A 412 -1.90 -19.46 -25.79
CA SER A 412 -1.73 -18.89 -27.15
C SER A 412 -1.26 -19.92 -28.18
N ASN A 413 -0.57 -20.97 -27.73
CA ASN A 413 -0.07 -22.04 -28.59
C ASN A 413 -1.12 -23.13 -28.88
N VAL A 414 -2.33 -23.02 -28.30
CA VAL A 414 -3.38 -24.02 -28.46
C VAL A 414 -4.50 -23.45 -29.31
N VAL A 415 -4.81 -24.14 -30.42
CA VAL A 415 -5.96 -23.79 -31.28
C VAL A 415 -7.23 -23.88 -30.45
N ARG A 416 -7.98 -22.79 -30.36
CA ARG A 416 -9.26 -22.69 -29.66
C ARG A 416 -10.38 -22.52 -30.65
N THR A 417 -11.47 -23.21 -30.40
CA THR A 417 -12.68 -23.08 -31.22
C THR A 417 -13.86 -22.63 -30.36
N ASP A 418 -14.76 -21.88 -30.96
CA ASP A 418 -16.05 -21.52 -30.35
C ASP A 418 -17.03 -22.70 -30.33
N ALA A 419 -18.25 -22.46 -29.86
CA ALA A 419 -19.31 -23.48 -29.81
C ALA A 419 -19.72 -23.99 -31.19
N ASN A 420 -19.43 -23.25 -32.25
CA ASN A 420 -19.73 -23.57 -33.66
C ASN A 420 -18.53 -24.19 -34.40
N GLY A 421 -17.40 -24.39 -33.71
CA GLY A 421 -16.18 -24.95 -34.31
C GLY A 421 -15.27 -23.94 -35.01
N ASN A 422 -15.58 -22.63 -35.00
CA ASN A 422 -14.73 -21.62 -35.61
C ASN A 422 -13.50 -21.34 -34.77
N ILE A 423 -12.32 -21.20 -35.42
CA ILE A 423 -11.07 -20.86 -34.75
C ILE A 423 -11.19 -19.45 -34.13
N ILE A 424 -10.77 -19.33 -32.87
CA ILE A 424 -10.71 -18.07 -32.14
C ILE A 424 -9.32 -17.47 -32.35
N ASP A 425 -9.25 -16.28 -32.96
CA ASP A 425 -8.01 -15.54 -33.14
C ASP A 425 -7.57 -14.88 -31.83
N LEU A 426 -6.58 -15.48 -31.16
CA LEU A 426 -6.05 -14.98 -29.89
C LEU A 426 -5.10 -13.77 -30.03
N ASN A 427 -4.79 -13.33 -31.27
CA ASN A 427 -4.05 -12.08 -31.47
C ASN A 427 -4.82 -10.85 -30.98
N GLU A 428 -6.14 -10.90 -30.92
CA GLU A 428 -6.97 -9.82 -30.38
C GLU A 428 -7.32 -10.08 -28.91
N LEU A 429 -7.00 -9.12 -28.00
CA LEU A 429 -7.21 -9.27 -26.55
C LEU A 429 -8.67 -9.59 -26.20
N ALA A 430 -9.63 -9.00 -26.89
CA ALA A 430 -11.05 -9.25 -26.67
C ALA A 430 -11.44 -10.73 -26.86
N ASN A 431 -10.79 -11.43 -27.77
CA ASN A 431 -11.08 -12.82 -28.06
C ASN A 431 -10.66 -13.77 -26.92
N TRP A 432 -9.77 -13.36 -26.04
CA TRP A 432 -9.45 -14.13 -24.84
C TRP A 432 -10.65 -14.31 -23.90
N PHE A 433 -11.53 -13.32 -23.84
CA PHE A 433 -12.80 -13.44 -23.11
C PHE A 433 -13.70 -14.53 -23.73
N ARG A 434 -13.74 -14.59 -25.08
CA ARG A 434 -14.47 -15.64 -25.81
C ARG A 434 -13.85 -17.02 -25.55
N ALA A 435 -12.54 -17.13 -25.63
CA ALA A 435 -11.84 -18.39 -25.42
C ALA A 435 -12.08 -18.97 -24.01
N GLN A 436 -12.15 -18.09 -23.00
CA GLN A 436 -12.49 -18.50 -21.62
C GLN A 436 -13.97 -18.90 -21.45
N ASN A 437 -14.89 -18.21 -22.12
CA ASN A 437 -16.32 -18.57 -22.08
C ASN A 437 -16.63 -19.90 -22.80
N ALA A 438 -15.84 -20.23 -23.82
CA ALA A 438 -16.05 -21.42 -24.65
C ALA A 438 -15.49 -22.71 -24.05
N GLN A 439 -14.82 -22.66 -22.90
CA GLN A 439 -14.23 -23.85 -22.30
C GLN A 439 -15.29 -24.84 -21.82
N LYS A 440 -15.53 -25.90 -22.63
CA LYS A 440 -16.10 -27.15 -22.18
C LYS A 440 -14.99 -27.97 -21.52
N LYS A 441 -14.86 -27.94 -20.23
CA LYS A 441 -13.95 -28.83 -19.53
C LYS A 441 -14.72 -30.12 -19.21
N ILE A 442 -14.36 -31.20 -19.89
CA ILE A 442 -14.78 -32.55 -19.46
C ILE A 442 -13.79 -32.94 -18.36
N LEU A 443 -14.27 -33.03 -17.15
CA LEU A 443 -13.45 -33.50 -16.03
C LEU A 443 -13.37 -35.02 -16.15
N SER A 444 -12.17 -35.54 -16.36
CA SER A 444 -11.91 -36.97 -16.51
C SER A 444 -12.05 -37.73 -15.19
N THR A 445 -12.12 -39.07 -15.29
CA THR A 445 -12.34 -40.06 -14.26
C THR A 445 -11.45 -39.99 -13.01
N ASP A 446 -10.35 -39.27 -13.04
CA ASP A 446 -9.39 -39.23 -11.93
C ASP A 446 -9.81 -38.33 -10.76
N HIS A 447 -10.78 -37.45 -10.97
CA HIS A 447 -11.35 -36.59 -9.93
C HIS A 447 -12.81 -36.95 -9.73
N LYS A 448 -13.09 -37.89 -8.83
CA LYS A 448 -14.45 -38.29 -8.42
C LYS A 448 -15.20 -37.10 -7.84
N ILE A 449 -16.00 -36.42 -8.66
CA ILE A 449 -16.91 -35.39 -8.20
C ILE A 449 -18.25 -36.02 -7.90
N THR A 450 -18.67 -36.00 -6.65
CA THR A 450 -19.99 -36.48 -6.23
C THR A 450 -21.06 -35.51 -6.70
N CYS A 451 -22.07 -36.00 -7.42
CA CYS A 451 -23.26 -35.21 -7.71
C CYS A 451 -24.03 -34.93 -6.43
N LYS A 452 -24.36 -33.68 -6.20
CA LYS A 452 -25.03 -33.24 -4.96
C LYS A 452 -26.55 -33.20 -5.09
N PHE A 453 -27.12 -33.67 -6.20
CA PHE A 453 -28.56 -33.80 -6.34
C PHE A 453 -29.05 -35.08 -5.64
N PRO A 454 -30.06 -34.97 -4.77
CA PRO A 454 -30.56 -36.11 -3.98
C PRO A 454 -30.97 -37.32 -4.85
N GLN A 455 -31.51 -37.07 -6.04
CA GLN A 455 -31.92 -38.12 -6.98
C GLN A 455 -30.76 -38.79 -7.74
N CYS A 456 -29.55 -38.26 -7.65
CA CYS A 456 -28.39 -38.81 -8.34
C CYS A 456 -27.48 -39.65 -7.46
N ASN A 457 -27.87 -40.17 -6.47
CA ASN A 457 -27.29 -41.07 -5.43
C ASN A 457 -25.85 -41.61 -5.68
N ASN A 458 -24.97 -40.99 -6.47
CA ASN A 458 -23.74 -41.63 -6.88
C ASN A 458 -22.55 -40.72 -7.22
N GLN A 459 -21.36 -41.33 -7.14
CA GLN A 459 -20.10 -40.85 -7.70
C GLN A 459 -20.27 -40.62 -9.20
N VAL A 460 -20.15 -39.41 -9.63
CA VAL A 460 -20.21 -39.07 -11.06
C VAL A 460 -18.81 -38.89 -11.58
N THR A 461 -18.53 -39.57 -12.66
CA THR A 461 -17.21 -39.61 -13.28
C THR A 461 -16.98 -38.49 -14.30
N GLU A 462 -18.08 -37.88 -14.81
CA GLU A 462 -17.99 -36.84 -15.83
C GLU A 462 -18.97 -35.71 -15.62
N HIS A 463 -18.47 -34.47 -15.80
CA HIS A 463 -19.23 -33.24 -15.77
C HIS A 463 -18.86 -32.35 -16.96
N ARG A 464 -19.87 -31.66 -17.50
CA ARG A 464 -19.66 -30.56 -18.44
C ARG A 464 -19.69 -29.24 -17.66
N GLU A 465 -18.67 -28.40 -17.87
CA GLU A 465 -18.54 -27.10 -17.24
C GLU A 465 -18.63 -25.98 -18.26
N PHE A 466 -19.50 -25.01 -18.00
CA PHE A 466 -19.71 -23.83 -18.84
C PHE A 466 -19.42 -22.60 -17.99
N LYS A 467 -18.41 -21.83 -18.39
CA LYS A 467 -18.05 -20.55 -17.75
C LYS A 467 -18.58 -19.38 -18.57
N GLN A 468 -19.00 -18.33 -17.89
CA GLN A 468 -19.42 -17.09 -18.52
C GLN A 468 -19.03 -15.92 -17.63
N PHE A 469 -18.37 -14.91 -18.20
CA PHE A 469 -18.23 -13.62 -17.57
C PHE A 469 -19.63 -13.00 -17.47
N HIS A 470 -20.12 -12.90 -16.24
CA HIS A 470 -21.48 -12.42 -16.00
C HIS A 470 -21.49 -10.90 -15.84
N HIS A 471 -20.56 -10.37 -15.05
CA HIS A 471 -20.46 -8.97 -14.72
C HIS A 471 -18.98 -8.58 -14.60
N LEU A 472 -18.58 -7.53 -15.27
CA LEU A 472 -17.31 -6.85 -15.06
C LEU A 472 -17.58 -5.45 -14.52
N ASN A 473 -16.69 -4.94 -13.68
CA ASN A 473 -16.91 -3.68 -12.99
C ASN A 473 -16.27 -2.49 -13.72
N GLN A 474 -16.36 -1.29 -13.12
CA GLN A 474 -15.87 -0.05 -13.72
C GLN A 474 -14.35 -0.03 -13.93
N CYS A 475 -13.60 -0.65 -13.01
CA CYS A 475 -12.15 -0.82 -13.11
C CYS A 475 -11.85 -2.26 -13.52
N LEU A 476 -11.40 -2.45 -14.74
CA LEU A 476 -11.04 -3.76 -15.27
C LEU A 476 -9.51 -3.86 -15.36
N ILE A 477 -8.94 -4.85 -14.68
CA ILE A 477 -7.51 -5.17 -14.74
C ILE A 477 -7.36 -6.56 -15.35
N ILE A 478 -6.50 -6.68 -16.35
CA ILE A 478 -6.17 -7.94 -17.02
C ILE A 478 -4.70 -8.25 -16.77
N SER A 479 -4.44 -9.40 -16.16
CA SER A 479 -3.10 -9.96 -15.97
C SER A 479 -2.79 -10.95 -17.10
N LEU A 480 -1.69 -10.71 -17.81
CA LEU A 480 -1.17 -11.62 -18.83
C LEU A 480 -0.12 -12.53 -18.18
N ASN A 481 -0.56 -13.72 -17.75
CA ASN A 481 0.31 -14.69 -17.08
C ASN A 481 1.24 -15.35 -18.11
N ARG A 482 2.52 -15.00 -18.06
CA ARG A 482 3.55 -15.45 -18.99
C ARG A 482 4.41 -16.60 -18.46
N GLY A 483 3.91 -17.32 -17.47
CA GLY A 483 4.64 -18.40 -16.82
C GLY A 483 5.68 -17.93 -15.79
N LYS A 484 6.38 -18.91 -15.21
CA LYS A 484 7.23 -18.72 -14.03
C LYS A 484 8.39 -17.74 -14.26
N ASN A 485 8.93 -17.69 -15.48
CA ASN A 485 10.10 -16.87 -15.85
C ASN A 485 9.78 -15.87 -16.97
N TYR A 486 8.51 -15.55 -17.22
CA TYR A 486 8.05 -14.73 -18.35
C TYR A 486 8.55 -15.28 -19.72
N ASN A 487 8.62 -16.60 -19.85
CA ASN A 487 9.14 -17.26 -21.06
C ASN A 487 8.21 -17.09 -22.27
N ASN A 488 6.92 -16.86 -22.04
CA ASN A 488 5.99 -16.61 -23.12
C ASN A 488 6.05 -15.15 -23.58
N THR A 489 6.53 -14.95 -24.80
CA THR A 489 6.69 -13.63 -25.43
C THR A 489 5.52 -13.21 -26.31
N PHE A 490 4.46 -14.03 -26.40
CA PHE A 490 3.28 -13.70 -27.19
C PHE A 490 2.60 -12.42 -26.67
N GLU A 491 2.36 -11.45 -27.55
CA GLU A 491 1.66 -10.21 -27.21
C GLU A 491 0.37 -10.09 -28.04
N PRO A 492 -0.82 -10.19 -27.41
CA PRO A 492 -2.06 -9.88 -28.10
C PRO A 492 -2.14 -8.39 -28.39
N LYS A 493 -2.82 -8.03 -29.44
CA LYS A 493 -3.12 -6.63 -29.75
C LYS A 493 -4.03 -6.04 -28.69
N ILE A 494 -3.53 -5.03 -28.00
CA ILE A 494 -4.22 -4.33 -26.92
C ILE A 494 -4.92 -3.10 -27.52
N PRO A 495 -6.27 -3.05 -27.57
CA PRO A 495 -6.96 -1.92 -28.14
C PRO A 495 -7.05 -0.74 -27.16
N GLU A 496 -7.09 0.50 -27.63
CA GLU A 496 -7.42 1.65 -26.79
C GLU A 496 -8.85 1.57 -26.25
N ILE A 497 -9.77 1.07 -27.07
CA ILE A 497 -11.16 0.82 -26.70
C ILE A 497 -11.42 -0.67 -26.78
N LEU A 498 -11.67 -1.28 -25.62
CA LEU A 498 -12.02 -2.69 -25.50
C LEU A 498 -13.55 -2.84 -25.49
N ASP A 499 -14.10 -3.40 -26.56
CA ASP A 499 -15.53 -3.72 -26.67
C ASP A 499 -15.79 -5.17 -26.33
N LEU A 500 -16.59 -5.41 -25.29
CA LEU A 500 -16.96 -6.71 -24.78
C LEU A 500 -18.47 -7.03 -24.94
N ASN A 501 -19.19 -6.29 -25.79
CA ASN A 501 -20.63 -6.47 -25.99
C ASN A 501 -21.02 -7.91 -26.31
N TYR A 502 -20.20 -8.63 -27.11
CA TYR A 502 -20.46 -10.01 -27.52
C TYR A 502 -20.02 -11.06 -26.49
N TYR A 503 -19.27 -10.68 -25.48
CA TYR A 503 -18.61 -11.64 -24.56
C TYR A 503 -19.21 -11.65 -23.16
N LEU A 504 -20.00 -10.64 -22.82
CA LEU A 504 -20.62 -10.50 -21.52
C LEU A 504 -22.12 -10.80 -21.56
N ALA A 505 -22.73 -10.97 -20.40
CA ALA A 505 -24.18 -11.12 -20.29
C ALA A 505 -24.90 -9.89 -20.86
N GLN A 506 -26.09 -10.11 -21.44
CA GLN A 506 -26.85 -9.04 -22.08
C GLN A 506 -27.16 -7.87 -21.15
N ASN A 507 -27.40 -8.16 -19.87
CA ASN A 507 -27.67 -7.19 -18.80
C ASN A 507 -26.42 -6.72 -18.04
N ALA A 508 -25.21 -7.02 -18.53
CA ALA A 508 -23.99 -6.52 -17.90
C ALA A 508 -23.94 -4.98 -17.97
N PRO A 509 -23.66 -4.28 -16.84
CA PRO A 509 -23.76 -2.83 -16.76
C PRO A 509 -22.66 -2.10 -17.55
N TYR A 510 -21.48 -2.72 -17.68
CA TYR A 510 -20.34 -2.17 -18.39
C TYR A 510 -19.86 -3.16 -19.44
N LYS A 511 -19.74 -2.72 -20.67
CA LYS A 511 -19.34 -3.56 -21.80
C LYS A 511 -18.25 -2.95 -22.67
N THR A 512 -18.02 -1.64 -22.56
CA THR A 512 -17.01 -0.92 -23.31
C THR A 512 -16.07 -0.21 -22.34
N TYR A 513 -14.78 -0.34 -22.59
CA TYR A 513 -13.74 0.15 -21.69
C TYR A 513 -12.67 0.91 -22.46
N SER A 514 -12.13 1.98 -21.87
CA SER A 514 -10.98 2.70 -22.40
C SER A 514 -9.71 2.32 -21.65
N LEU A 515 -8.62 2.17 -22.38
CA LEU A 515 -7.30 1.92 -21.82
C LEU A 515 -6.87 3.11 -20.94
N VAL A 516 -6.38 2.81 -19.73
CA VAL A 516 -5.89 3.83 -18.78
C VAL A 516 -4.49 3.51 -18.25
N GLY A 517 -4.00 2.30 -18.45
CA GLY A 517 -2.65 1.95 -18.02
C GLY A 517 -2.13 0.60 -18.54
N LEU A 518 -0.82 0.50 -18.59
CA LEU A 518 -0.06 -0.71 -18.93
C LEU A 518 1.11 -0.85 -17.97
N VAL A 519 1.38 -2.06 -17.51
CA VAL A 519 2.66 -2.40 -16.86
C VAL A 519 3.46 -3.28 -17.79
N ARG A 520 4.68 -2.85 -18.09
CA ARG A 520 5.61 -3.60 -18.94
C ARG A 520 6.80 -4.09 -18.11
N ARG A 521 7.22 -5.31 -18.36
CA ARG A 521 8.45 -5.87 -17.85
C ARG A 521 9.60 -5.48 -18.78
N PHE A 522 10.67 -5.01 -18.20
CA PHE A 522 11.91 -4.67 -18.91
C PHE A 522 13.08 -5.40 -18.27
N VAL A 523 14.08 -5.75 -19.09
CA VAL A 523 15.37 -6.30 -18.63
C VAL A 523 16.43 -5.38 -19.20
N ASP A 524 17.24 -4.79 -18.36
CA ASP A 524 18.28 -3.86 -18.77
C ASP A 524 19.54 -4.57 -19.28
N GLU A 525 20.53 -3.81 -19.72
CA GLU A 525 21.80 -4.31 -20.25
C GLU A 525 22.59 -5.15 -19.22
N ASN A 526 22.34 -4.94 -17.94
CA ASN A 526 22.96 -5.69 -16.84
C ASN A 526 22.15 -6.94 -16.45
N GLN A 527 21.15 -7.31 -17.22
CA GLN A 527 20.21 -8.40 -16.94
C GLN A 527 19.36 -8.17 -15.67
N GLU A 528 19.25 -6.91 -15.22
CA GLU A 528 18.36 -6.57 -14.12
C GLU A 528 16.93 -6.35 -14.62
N GLU A 529 15.99 -7.04 -13.97
CA GLU A 529 14.57 -6.94 -14.25
C GLU A 529 13.98 -5.72 -13.54
N HIS A 530 13.17 -4.93 -14.26
CA HIS A 530 12.37 -3.86 -13.67
C HIS A 530 11.05 -3.67 -14.41
N PHE A 531 10.14 -2.90 -13.81
CA PHE A 531 8.78 -2.72 -14.31
C PHE A 531 8.47 -1.24 -14.55
N ILE A 532 7.91 -0.99 -15.72
CA ILE A 532 7.60 0.35 -16.21
C ILE A 532 6.08 0.52 -16.24
N ALA A 533 5.59 1.66 -15.74
CA ALA A 533 4.21 2.06 -15.90
C ALA A 533 4.03 3.00 -17.09
N ILE A 534 3.09 2.69 -17.95
CA ILE A 534 2.51 3.63 -18.92
C ILE A 534 1.09 3.89 -18.45
N TYR A 535 0.76 5.13 -18.11
CA TYR A 535 -0.52 5.44 -17.47
C TYR A 535 -1.07 6.79 -17.93
N ARG A 536 -2.39 6.90 -17.88
CA ARG A 536 -3.08 8.14 -18.20
C ARG A 536 -3.17 9.05 -16.97
N ASP A 537 -2.54 10.21 -17.03
CA ASP A 537 -2.74 11.26 -16.06
C ASP A 537 -4.13 11.86 -16.27
N MET A 538 -5.04 11.59 -15.34
CA MET A 538 -6.44 11.95 -15.48
C MET A 538 -6.73 13.45 -15.31
N GLN A 539 -5.82 14.20 -14.68
CA GLN A 539 -5.91 15.65 -14.54
C GLN A 539 -5.38 16.35 -15.79
N ALA A 540 -4.15 16.03 -16.19
CA ALA A 540 -3.52 16.62 -17.35
C ALA A 540 -4.05 16.06 -18.68
N LYS A 541 -4.82 14.94 -18.65
CA LYS A 541 -5.37 14.25 -19.83
C LYS A 541 -4.29 13.79 -20.83
N VAL A 542 -3.09 13.53 -20.36
CA VAL A 542 -1.94 13.07 -21.15
C VAL A 542 -1.52 11.66 -20.74
N TRP A 543 -0.80 10.99 -21.63
CA TRP A 543 -0.13 9.76 -21.29
C TRP A 543 1.23 10.04 -20.67
N ARG A 544 1.60 9.27 -19.65
CA ARG A 544 2.90 9.33 -18.99
C ARG A 544 3.55 7.96 -18.96
N ILE A 545 4.87 7.95 -19.05
CA ILE A 545 5.69 6.78 -18.76
C ILE A 545 6.45 7.04 -17.46
N SER A 546 6.44 6.06 -16.56
CA SER A 546 7.23 6.10 -15.33
C SER A 546 8.18 4.91 -15.33
N ASP A 547 9.46 5.22 -15.45
CA ASP A 547 10.55 4.26 -15.33
C ASP A 547 11.40 4.65 -14.11
N ARG A 548 11.37 3.81 -13.09
CA ARG A 548 12.01 4.09 -11.80
C ARG A 548 11.53 5.46 -11.26
N GLU A 549 12.39 6.48 -11.25
CA GLU A 549 12.07 7.84 -10.77
C GLU A 549 11.69 8.82 -11.88
N LYS A 550 12.01 8.49 -13.11
CA LYS A 550 11.72 9.36 -14.24
C LYS A 550 10.25 9.22 -14.63
N VAL A 551 9.60 10.36 -14.79
CA VAL A 551 8.24 10.44 -15.32
C VAL A 551 8.26 11.41 -16.50
N GLU A 552 7.90 10.89 -17.66
CA GLU A 552 7.91 11.64 -18.92
C GLU A 552 6.51 11.64 -19.56
N ILE A 553 6.19 12.68 -20.31
CA ILE A 553 4.96 12.74 -21.11
C ILE A 553 5.22 12.05 -22.45
N ILE A 554 4.31 11.17 -22.85
CA ILE A 554 4.33 10.49 -24.15
C ILE A 554 3.04 10.79 -24.91
N LYS A 555 3.10 10.75 -26.24
CA LYS A 555 1.92 11.01 -27.09
C LYS A 555 1.00 9.81 -27.20
N ASP A 556 1.56 8.62 -27.24
CA ASP A 556 0.87 7.36 -27.53
C ASP A 556 1.34 6.28 -26.52
N PRO A 557 0.43 5.56 -25.84
CA PRO A 557 0.78 4.50 -24.91
C PRO A 557 1.50 3.32 -25.57
N PHE A 558 1.38 3.17 -26.88
CA PHE A 558 2.02 2.10 -27.66
C PHE A 558 3.33 2.53 -28.34
N SER A 559 3.74 3.79 -28.19
CA SER A 559 5.01 4.30 -28.73
C SER A 559 6.23 3.63 -28.09
N TYR A 560 6.10 3.18 -26.85
CA TYR A 560 7.14 2.47 -26.12
C TYR A 560 7.00 0.96 -26.35
N LYS A 561 7.78 0.41 -27.26
CA LYS A 561 7.68 -1.02 -27.69
C LYS A 561 8.58 -1.97 -26.90
N ASN A 562 9.51 -1.45 -26.10
CA ASN A 562 10.45 -2.28 -25.37
C ASN A 562 9.78 -3.01 -24.19
N GLY A 563 10.19 -4.25 -23.96
CA GLY A 563 9.68 -5.09 -22.88
C GLY A 563 8.29 -5.69 -23.14
N LEU A 564 7.87 -6.60 -22.28
CA LEU A 564 6.63 -7.38 -22.40
C LEU A 564 5.50 -6.76 -21.56
N VAL A 565 4.32 -6.59 -22.12
CA VAL A 565 3.14 -6.21 -21.33
C VAL A 565 2.73 -7.37 -20.41
N ILE A 566 2.54 -7.06 -19.13
CA ILE A 566 2.14 -8.03 -18.10
C ILE A 566 0.82 -7.71 -17.43
N LEU A 567 0.45 -6.42 -17.37
CA LEU A 567 -0.83 -5.98 -16.85
C LEU A 567 -1.42 -4.89 -17.74
N VAL A 568 -2.72 -4.94 -17.92
CA VAL A 568 -3.51 -3.97 -18.69
C VAL A 568 -4.64 -3.43 -17.83
N PHE A 569 -4.81 -2.12 -17.82
CA PHE A 569 -5.79 -1.41 -16.99
C PHE A 569 -6.79 -0.68 -17.88
N TYR A 570 -8.07 -0.99 -17.70
CA TYR A 570 -9.18 -0.42 -18.46
C TYR A 570 -10.23 0.19 -17.54
N SER A 571 -10.70 1.37 -17.87
CA SER A 571 -11.82 2.03 -17.19
C SER A 571 -13.09 1.98 -18.04
N ALA A 572 -14.22 1.64 -17.44
CA ALA A 572 -15.51 1.60 -18.13
C ALA A 572 -15.88 2.96 -18.73
N ILE A 573 -16.40 2.95 -19.93
CA ILE A 573 -16.98 4.11 -20.60
C ILE A 573 -18.45 4.21 -20.19
N ILE A 574 -18.77 5.21 -19.38
CA ILE A 574 -20.14 5.49 -18.95
C ILE A 574 -20.74 6.46 -19.95
N LYS A 575 -21.73 6.01 -20.74
CA LYS A 575 -22.52 6.90 -21.60
C LYS A 575 -23.42 7.75 -20.70
N ILE A 576 -23.19 9.06 -20.66
CA ILE A 576 -24.09 10.00 -19.97
C ILE A 576 -25.34 10.07 -20.81
N GLY A 577 -26.46 9.50 -20.36
CA GLY A 577 -27.78 9.66 -21.00
C GLY A 577 -28.52 8.36 -21.38
N GLN A 578 -28.40 7.31 -20.61
CA GLN A 578 -29.37 6.19 -20.63
C GLN A 578 -29.89 5.91 -19.22
#